data_9ec98b68bb7a1cf31231acf5d3d3f8b1
#
_entry.id   9ec98b68bb7a1cf31231acf5d3d3f8b1
#
_cell.length_a   1.000
_cell.length_b   1.000
_cell.length_c   1.000
_cell.angle_alpha   90.00
_cell.angle_beta   90.00
_cell.angle_gamma   90.00
#
_symmetry.space_group_name_H-M   'P 1'
#
loop_
_entity.id
_entity.type
_entity.pdbx_description
1 polymer ?
#
loop_
_entity_poly.entity_id
_entity_poly.type
_entity_poly.pdbx_seq_one_letter_code
_entity_poly.pdbx_strand_id
1 'polypeptide(L)'
;MRALIKLFANFWLVARVYWSNYKNAGNIVDYDVKDDLDLSTVSKLAKYIDKSYSKFTYTYDGPDELFDSMRFPAQCYYDQFIKGSLRDDCDGFHSSAYHIATKYGYDAYILTYMTSNLIDSHTVLAIRKNNSWYKIDYGRLTTGKTIDDLIKGKNVIAYNLVKFNYKQKRWYIVEG
;
A
#
# COMPACT_ATOMS: atom_id res chain seq x y z
N MET A 1 -9.99 19.25 -20.72
CA MET A 1 -10.62 18.32 -19.78
C MET A 1 -9.63 17.28 -19.21
N ARG A 2 -8.98 16.41 -20.01
CA ARG A 2 -8.04 15.37 -19.52
C ARG A 2 -6.89 15.91 -18.65
N ALA A 3 -6.28 17.04 -19.01
CA ALA A 3 -5.20 17.65 -18.24
C ALA A 3 -5.65 18.11 -16.84
N LEU A 4 -6.85 18.67 -16.74
CA LEU A 4 -7.43 19.09 -15.45
C LEU A 4 -7.73 17.91 -14.54
N ILE A 5 -8.26 16.81 -15.11
CA ILE A 5 -8.53 15.57 -14.37
C ILE A 5 -7.24 14.97 -13.81
N LYS A 6 -6.16 14.94 -14.64
CA LYS A 6 -4.84 14.46 -14.19
C LYS A 6 -4.25 15.34 -13.09
N LEU A 7 -4.38 16.66 -13.20
CA LEU A 7 -3.93 17.61 -12.17
C LEU A 7 -4.66 17.36 -10.84
N PHE A 8 -5.98 17.19 -10.90
CA PHE A 8 -6.78 16.89 -9.72
C PHE A 8 -6.39 15.55 -9.09
N ALA A 9 -6.19 14.51 -9.90
CA ALA A 9 -5.77 13.19 -9.42
C ALA A 9 -4.41 13.25 -8.71
N ASN A 10 -3.42 13.94 -9.29
CA ASN A 10 -2.12 14.13 -8.66
C ASN A 10 -2.22 14.90 -7.34
N PHE A 11 -3.00 15.99 -7.31
CA PHE A 11 -3.24 16.75 -6.09
C PHE A 11 -3.87 15.88 -5.00
N TRP A 12 -4.87 15.07 -5.35
CA TRP A 12 -5.54 14.17 -4.42
C TRP A 12 -4.57 13.14 -3.83
N LEU A 13 -3.75 12.50 -4.67
CA LEU A 13 -2.74 11.52 -4.21
C LEU A 13 -1.74 12.14 -3.22
N VAL A 14 -1.32 13.38 -3.45
CA VAL A 14 -0.44 14.12 -2.54
C VAL A 14 -1.16 14.46 -1.23
N ALA A 15 -2.34 15.05 -1.32
CA ALA A 15 -3.14 15.45 -0.16
C ALA A 15 -3.46 14.26 0.76
N ARG A 16 -3.75 13.09 0.17
CA ARG A 16 -3.98 11.84 0.91
C ARG A 16 -2.80 11.46 1.81
N VAL A 17 -1.57 11.57 1.32
CA VAL A 17 -0.37 11.25 2.12
C VAL A 17 -0.23 12.17 3.33
N TYR A 18 -0.44 13.49 3.16
CA TYR A 18 -0.40 14.45 4.26
C TYR A 18 -1.53 14.21 5.27
N TRP A 19 -2.73 13.96 4.78
CA TRP A 19 -3.90 13.64 5.61
C TRP A 19 -3.68 12.36 6.43
N SER A 20 -3.13 11.32 5.80
CA SER A 20 -2.79 10.06 6.46
C SER A 20 -1.82 10.25 7.62
N ASN A 21 -0.79 11.08 7.44
CA ASN A 21 0.17 11.39 8.49
C ASN A 21 -0.49 12.12 9.68
N TYR A 22 -1.39 13.04 9.40
CA TYR A 22 -2.11 13.78 10.43
C TYR A 22 -3.09 12.88 11.20
N LYS A 23 -3.93 12.13 10.48
CA LYS A 23 -4.99 11.30 11.07
C LYS A 23 -4.43 10.14 11.91
N ASN A 24 -3.26 9.62 11.56
CA ASN A 24 -2.68 8.43 12.17
C ASN A 24 -1.53 8.71 13.15
N ALA A 25 -1.35 9.94 13.60
CA ALA A 25 -0.24 10.32 14.49
C ALA A 25 -0.17 9.52 15.81
N GLY A 26 -1.29 8.95 16.28
CA GLY A 26 -1.37 8.10 17.47
C GLY A 26 -1.23 6.58 17.20
N ASN A 27 -1.05 6.16 15.96
CA ASN A 27 -0.94 4.74 15.62
C ASN A 27 0.39 4.14 16.09
N ILE A 28 0.39 2.79 16.23
CA ILE A 28 1.62 2.01 16.45
C ILE A 28 2.55 2.25 15.25
N VAL A 29 3.78 2.69 15.55
CA VAL A 29 4.76 3.08 14.53
C VAL A 29 5.61 1.91 14.11
N ASP A 30 5.95 1.02 15.04
CA ASP A 30 6.82 -0.13 14.82
C ASP A 30 6.33 -1.34 15.62
N TYR A 31 6.49 -2.51 15.04
CA TYR A 31 6.15 -3.79 15.65
C TYR A 31 6.99 -4.90 15.02
N ASP A 32 7.41 -5.88 15.80
CA ASP A 32 8.20 -6.97 15.28
C ASP A 32 7.34 -7.99 14.52
N VAL A 33 7.81 -8.36 13.34
CA VAL A 33 7.23 -9.46 12.56
C VAL A 33 7.89 -10.76 13.00
N LYS A 34 7.12 -11.85 13.11
CA LYS A 34 7.65 -13.17 13.48
C LYS A 34 8.78 -13.60 12.55
N ASP A 35 9.92 -14.00 13.13
CA ASP A 35 11.15 -14.31 12.42
C ASP A 35 11.18 -15.72 11.78
N ASP A 36 10.21 -16.57 12.07
CA ASP A 36 10.16 -17.97 11.65
C ASP A 36 9.58 -18.18 10.22
N LEU A 37 9.30 -17.11 9.50
CA LEU A 37 8.71 -17.18 8.17
C LEU A 37 9.78 -17.23 7.09
N ASP A 38 9.72 -18.23 6.21
CA ASP A 38 10.55 -18.25 5.00
C ASP A 38 9.97 -17.35 3.91
N LEU A 39 10.33 -16.07 3.95
CA LEU A 39 9.94 -15.06 2.96
C LEU A 39 11.11 -14.63 2.07
N SER A 40 12.07 -15.51 1.81
CA SER A 40 13.31 -15.22 1.06
C SER A 40 13.11 -14.81 -0.41
N THR A 41 11.94 -15.11 -0.98
CA THR A 41 11.59 -14.73 -2.35
C THR A 41 10.29 -13.95 -2.42
N VAL A 42 10.16 -13.07 -3.43
CA VAL A 42 8.92 -12.29 -3.65
C VAL A 42 7.71 -13.21 -3.83
N SER A 43 7.90 -14.37 -4.45
CA SER A 43 6.82 -15.36 -4.61
C SER A 43 6.37 -15.97 -3.28
N LYS A 44 7.30 -16.26 -2.36
CA LYS A 44 6.95 -16.75 -1.02
C LYS A 44 6.24 -15.67 -0.20
N LEU A 45 6.71 -14.44 -0.30
CA LEU A 45 6.03 -13.30 0.32
C LEU A 45 4.61 -13.14 -0.24
N ALA A 46 4.42 -13.18 -1.56
CA ALA A 46 3.10 -13.10 -2.18
C ALA A 46 2.15 -14.19 -1.69
N LYS A 47 2.62 -15.44 -1.61
CA LYS A 47 1.83 -16.57 -1.05
C LYS A 47 1.48 -16.38 0.43
N TYR A 48 2.38 -15.79 1.22
CA TYR A 48 2.10 -15.49 2.62
C TYR A 48 1.04 -14.41 2.76
N ILE A 49 1.13 -13.36 1.95
CA ILE A 49 0.14 -12.27 1.90
C ILE A 49 -1.23 -12.82 1.48
N ASP A 50 -1.30 -13.69 0.46
CA ASP A 50 -2.52 -14.37 0.03
C ASP A 50 -3.19 -15.15 1.19
N LYS A 51 -2.40 -15.96 1.91
CA LYS A 51 -2.91 -16.69 3.09
C LYS A 51 -3.39 -15.76 4.20
N SER A 52 -2.78 -14.60 4.36
CA SER A 52 -3.15 -13.63 5.39
C SER A 52 -4.48 -12.93 5.13
N TYR A 53 -5.01 -13.02 3.92
CA TYR A 53 -6.30 -12.46 3.54
C TYR A 53 -7.45 -12.99 4.39
N SER A 54 -7.36 -14.21 4.91
CA SER A 54 -8.35 -14.77 5.84
C SER A 54 -8.50 -13.99 7.16
N LYS A 55 -7.52 -13.15 7.50
CA LYS A 55 -7.52 -12.28 8.69
C LYS A 55 -7.91 -10.83 8.36
N PHE A 56 -8.38 -10.60 7.18
CA PHE A 56 -8.78 -9.30 6.68
C PHE A 56 -10.28 -9.28 6.35
N THR A 57 -10.94 -8.21 6.73
CA THR A 57 -12.33 -7.95 6.34
C THR A 57 -12.37 -6.64 5.58
N TYR A 58 -12.69 -6.72 4.31
CA TYR A 58 -12.85 -5.53 3.48
C TYR A 58 -13.99 -4.67 4.02
N THR A 59 -13.69 -3.40 4.28
CA THR A 59 -14.67 -2.41 4.72
C THR A 59 -14.47 -1.20 3.82
N TYR A 60 -15.51 -0.82 3.09
CA TYR A 60 -15.45 0.37 2.27
C TYR A 60 -15.48 1.61 3.16
N ASP A 61 -14.55 2.52 2.94
CA ASP A 61 -14.58 3.84 3.57
C ASP A 61 -15.83 4.59 3.10
N GLY A 62 -16.57 5.13 4.05
CA GLY A 62 -17.83 5.80 3.74
C GLY A 62 -17.64 7.05 2.87
N PRO A 63 -18.72 7.56 2.24
CA PRO A 63 -18.67 8.75 1.41
C PRO A 63 -18.25 10.02 2.15
N ASP A 64 -18.18 9.98 3.48
CA ASP A 64 -17.79 11.09 4.35
C ASP A 64 -16.26 11.24 4.46
N GLU A 65 -15.47 10.28 3.98
CA GLU A 65 -14.01 10.40 3.93
C GLU A 65 -13.57 10.98 2.58
N LEU A 66 -13.54 12.30 2.49
CA LEU A 66 -13.06 13.02 1.30
C LEU A 66 -11.62 12.61 0.90
N PHE A 67 -10.81 12.25 1.90
CA PHE A 67 -9.48 11.69 1.73
C PHE A 67 -9.39 10.41 2.56
N ASP A 68 -9.49 9.27 1.88
CA ASP A 68 -9.13 7.99 2.43
C ASP A 68 -7.71 8.02 3.04
N SER A 69 -7.53 7.53 4.25
CA SER A 69 -6.29 7.70 5.01
C SER A 69 -5.55 6.38 5.17
N MET A 70 -4.37 6.25 4.56
CA MET A 70 -3.48 5.11 4.79
C MET A 70 -3.07 5.04 6.26
N ARG A 71 -3.46 3.98 6.95
CA ARG A 71 -3.02 3.72 8.32
C ARG A 71 -1.53 3.38 8.37
N PHE A 72 -0.89 3.59 9.52
CA PHE A 72 0.53 3.24 9.67
C PHE A 72 0.75 1.73 9.55
N PRO A 73 1.84 1.29 8.87
CA PRO A 73 2.01 -0.12 8.49
C PRO A 73 2.04 -1.07 9.69
N ALA A 74 2.72 -0.68 10.77
CA ALA A 74 2.79 -1.49 11.98
C ALA A 74 1.44 -1.60 12.71
N GLN A 75 0.59 -0.56 12.64
CA GLN A 75 -0.76 -0.62 13.20
C GLN A 75 -1.63 -1.62 12.43
N CYS A 76 -1.57 -1.59 11.09
CA CYS A 76 -2.31 -2.56 10.27
C CYS A 76 -1.84 -4.00 10.51
N TYR A 77 -0.52 -4.20 10.61
CA TYR A 77 0.04 -5.51 10.96
C TYR A 77 -0.42 -5.99 12.34
N TYR A 78 -0.37 -5.12 13.35
CA TYR A 78 -0.81 -5.44 14.70
C TYR A 78 -2.29 -5.85 14.74
N ASP A 79 -3.15 -5.09 14.08
CA ASP A 79 -4.58 -5.41 14.02
C ASP A 79 -4.82 -6.75 13.30
N GLN A 80 -4.14 -6.99 12.17
CA GLN A 80 -4.32 -8.21 11.38
C GLN A 80 -3.77 -9.46 12.06
N PHE A 81 -2.56 -9.40 12.62
CA PHE A 81 -1.85 -10.60 13.06
C PHE A 81 -1.86 -10.81 14.58
N ILE A 82 -1.97 -9.76 15.36
CA ILE A 82 -1.94 -9.83 16.83
C ILE A 82 -3.36 -9.80 17.37
N LYS A 83 -4.20 -8.86 16.95
CA LYS A 83 -5.63 -8.85 17.31
C LYS A 83 -6.45 -9.90 16.56
N GLY A 84 -5.95 -10.41 15.44
CA GLY A 84 -6.55 -11.48 14.65
C GLY A 84 -7.54 -11.03 13.58
N SER A 85 -7.85 -9.74 13.44
CA SER A 85 -8.65 -9.21 12.35
C SER A 85 -8.33 -7.75 12.05
N LEU A 86 -8.05 -7.45 10.78
CA LEU A 86 -7.95 -6.10 10.23
C LEU A 86 -9.25 -5.81 9.46
N ARG A 87 -9.93 -4.72 9.85
CA ARG A 87 -11.08 -4.17 9.12
C ARG A 87 -10.63 -2.87 8.47
N ASP A 88 -10.56 -2.88 7.15
CA ASP A 88 -10.03 -1.75 6.38
C ASP A 88 -10.33 -1.97 4.87
N ASP A 89 -9.87 -1.09 4.03
CA ASP A 89 -9.92 -1.27 2.57
C ASP A 89 -8.58 -1.76 1.99
N CYS A 90 -8.32 -1.51 0.70
CA CYS A 90 -7.12 -1.97 0.02
C CYS A 90 -5.84 -1.38 0.61
N ASP A 91 -5.87 -0.18 1.17
CA ASP A 91 -4.67 0.47 1.70
C ASP A 91 -4.26 -0.09 3.06
N GLY A 92 -5.21 -0.40 3.96
CA GLY A 92 -4.91 -1.03 5.23
C GLY A 92 -4.31 -2.43 5.07
N PHE A 93 -4.88 -3.24 4.16
CA PHE A 93 -4.33 -4.57 3.86
C PHE A 93 -2.91 -4.49 3.30
N HIS A 94 -2.68 -3.61 2.31
CA HIS A 94 -1.36 -3.48 1.70
C HIS A 94 -0.36 -2.74 2.58
N SER A 95 -0.81 -1.87 3.51
CA SER A 95 0.04 -1.30 4.55
C SER A 95 0.57 -2.37 5.52
N SER A 96 -0.27 -3.33 5.92
CA SER A 96 0.19 -4.50 6.70
C SER A 96 1.21 -5.34 5.93
N ALA A 97 0.94 -5.62 4.64
CA ALA A 97 1.86 -6.34 3.77
C ALA A 97 3.19 -5.59 3.56
N TYR A 98 3.14 -4.26 3.46
CA TYR A 98 4.32 -3.40 3.39
C TYR A 98 5.18 -3.52 4.66
N HIS A 99 4.55 -3.54 5.84
CA HIS A 99 5.27 -3.74 7.10
C HIS A 99 6.07 -5.05 7.09
N ILE A 100 5.42 -6.15 6.73
CA ILE A 100 6.08 -7.46 6.61
C ILE A 100 7.24 -7.39 5.61
N ALA A 101 7.01 -6.88 4.41
CA ALA A 101 8.03 -6.80 3.37
C ALA A 101 9.26 -6.00 3.84
N THR A 102 9.06 -4.86 4.48
CA THR A 102 10.16 -4.01 4.97
C THR A 102 10.95 -4.67 6.10
N LYS A 103 10.29 -5.37 7.03
CA LYS A 103 10.96 -6.11 8.11
C LYS A 103 11.79 -7.29 7.59
N TYR A 104 11.41 -7.87 6.47
CA TYR A 104 12.20 -8.89 5.76
C TYR A 104 13.22 -8.32 4.77
N GLY A 105 13.50 -7.02 4.83
CA GLY A 105 14.57 -6.37 4.06
C GLY A 105 14.26 -6.11 2.59
N TYR A 106 12.99 -6.19 2.18
CA TYR A 106 12.59 -5.83 0.82
C TYR A 106 12.59 -4.31 0.62
N ASP A 107 13.02 -3.87 -0.55
CA ASP A 107 12.81 -2.49 -1.02
C ASP A 107 11.35 -2.33 -1.45
N ALA A 108 10.49 -2.08 -0.46
CA ALA A 108 9.04 -2.07 -0.61
C ALA A 108 8.47 -0.66 -0.68
N TYR A 109 7.33 -0.54 -1.34
CA TYR A 109 6.58 0.69 -1.57
C TYR A 109 5.08 0.39 -1.50
N ILE A 110 4.30 1.37 -1.14
CA ILE A 110 2.87 1.41 -1.43
C ILE A 110 2.68 2.15 -2.75
N LEU A 111 2.09 1.50 -3.72
CA LEU A 111 1.70 2.06 -5.01
C LEU A 111 0.20 2.32 -4.98
N THR A 112 -0.20 3.59 -5.00
CA THR A 112 -1.60 3.99 -5.17
C THR A 112 -1.76 4.59 -6.56
N TYR A 113 -2.78 4.16 -7.29
CA TYR A 113 -3.11 4.68 -8.61
C TYR A 113 -4.59 5.01 -8.74
N MET A 114 -4.88 6.03 -9.55
CA MET A 114 -6.23 6.45 -9.90
C MET A 114 -6.50 6.16 -11.37
N THR A 115 -7.68 5.64 -11.66
CA THR A 115 -8.12 5.40 -13.03
C THR A 115 -8.85 6.63 -13.61
N SER A 116 -9.22 6.59 -14.87
CA SER A 116 -10.02 7.64 -15.51
C SER A 116 -11.39 7.83 -14.85
N ASN A 117 -11.89 6.84 -14.13
CA ASN A 117 -12.99 7.02 -13.19
C ASN A 117 -12.38 7.42 -11.84
N LEU A 118 -12.46 8.70 -11.49
CA LEU A 118 -11.84 9.28 -10.29
C LEU A 118 -12.29 8.64 -8.96
N ILE A 119 -13.35 7.84 -8.98
CA ILE A 119 -13.85 7.09 -7.83
C ILE A 119 -13.05 5.78 -7.65
N ASP A 120 -12.39 5.28 -8.71
CA ASP A 120 -11.65 4.02 -8.68
C ASP A 120 -10.15 4.28 -8.41
N SER A 121 -9.81 4.51 -7.15
CA SER A 121 -8.43 4.40 -6.68
C SER A 121 -8.15 2.98 -6.21
N HIS A 122 -6.91 2.54 -6.35
CA HIS A 122 -6.49 1.25 -5.81
C HIS A 122 -5.07 1.31 -5.27
N THR A 123 -4.86 0.67 -4.14
CA THR A 123 -3.58 0.61 -3.45
C THR A 123 -3.06 -0.82 -3.45
N VAL A 124 -1.78 -1.00 -3.72
CA VAL A 124 -1.11 -2.31 -3.77
C VAL A 124 0.30 -2.23 -3.18
N LEU A 125 0.86 -3.37 -2.79
CA LEU A 125 2.27 -3.47 -2.44
C LEU A 125 3.12 -3.56 -3.72
N ALA A 126 4.12 -2.68 -3.86
CA ALA A 126 5.14 -2.75 -4.88
C ALA A 126 6.51 -3.06 -4.26
N ILE A 127 7.32 -3.86 -4.93
CA ILE A 127 8.66 -4.25 -4.49
C ILE A 127 9.62 -4.04 -5.65
N ARG A 128 10.78 -3.42 -5.38
CA ARG A 128 11.88 -3.33 -6.31
C ARG A 128 12.97 -4.34 -5.93
N LYS A 129 13.36 -5.20 -6.86
CA LYS A 129 14.42 -6.19 -6.66
C LYS A 129 15.10 -6.51 -7.99
N ASN A 130 16.45 -6.46 -8.04
CA ASN A 130 17.25 -6.84 -9.21
C ASN A 130 16.81 -6.13 -10.52
N ASN A 131 16.63 -4.82 -10.48
CA ASN A 131 16.16 -3.98 -11.59
C ASN A 131 14.76 -4.37 -12.14
N SER A 132 13.99 -5.13 -11.39
CA SER A 132 12.61 -5.48 -11.71
C SER A 132 11.66 -4.95 -10.64
N TRP A 133 10.45 -4.66 -11.08
CA TRP A 133 9.35 -4.31 -10.21
C TRP A 133 8.37 -5.46 -10.08
N TYR A 134 7.84 -5.64 -8.89
CA TYR A 134 6.85 -6.65 -8.54
C TYR A 134 5.67 -5.96 -7.88
N LYS A 135 4.45 -6.30 -8.30
CA LYS A 135 3.21 -5.89 -7.65
C LYS A 135 2.60 -7.10 -6.97
N ILE A 136 2.23 -6.95 -5.71
CA ILE A 136 1.45 -7.95 -4.96
C ILE A 136 0.11 -7.29 -4.63
N ASP A 137 -0.95 -7.83 -5.23
CA ASP A 137 -2.33 -7.35 -5.13
C ASP A 137 -3.17 -8.46 -4.49
N TYR A 138 -3.42 -8.39 -3.19
CA TYR A 138 -4.05 -9.44 -2.39
C TYR A 138 -3.41 -10.84 -2.60
N GLY A 139 -2.07 -10.90 -2.69
CA GLY A 139 -1.33 -12.14 -2.95
C GLY A 139 -1.08 -12.44 -4.42
N ARG A 140 -1.82 -11.83 -5.34
CA ARG A 140 -1.58 -11.98 -6.78
C ARG A 140 -0.33 -11.24 -7.20
N LEU A 141 0.66 -11.99 -7.72
CA LEU A 141 1.96 -11.46 -8.13
C LEU A 141 1.95 -11.05 -9.62
N THR A 142 2.41 -9.84 -9.92
CA THR A 142 2.68 -9.33 -11.27
C THR A 142 4.11 -8.80 -11.31
N THR A 143 4.81 -8.97 -12.44
CA THR A 143 6.19 -8.52 -12.63
C THR A 143 6.28 -7.57 -13.82
N GLY A 144 7.12 -6.54 -13.69
CA GLY A 144 7.41 -5.56 -14.76
C GLY A 144 8.82 -5.00 -14.65
N LYS A 145 9.28 -4.31 -15.68
CA LYS A 145 10.55 -3.56 -15.68
C LYS A 145 10.36 -2.15 -15.10
N THR A 146 9.16 -1.60 -15.24
CA THR A 146 8.78 -0.27 -14.79
C THR A 146 7.49 -0.33 -13.97
N ILE A 147 7.15 0.77 -13.29
CA ILE A 147 5.84 0.91 -12.62
C ILE A 147 4.71 0.86 -13.64
N ASP A 148 4.89 1.48 -14.80
CA ASP A 148 3.88 1.47 -15.86
C ASP A 148 3.52 0.05 -16.31
N ASP A 149 4.49 -0.87 -16.33
CA ASP A 149 4.21 -2.28 -16.63
C ASP A 149 3.27 -2.92 -15.60
N LEU A 150 3.37 -2.52 -14.31
CA LEU A 150 2.57 -3.08 -13.22
C LEU A 150 1.10 -2.62 -13.26
N ILE A 151 0.85 -1.44 -13.83
CA ILE A 151 -0.48 -0.81 -13.91
C ILE A 151 -1.05 -0.81 -15.33
N LYS A 152 -0.34 -1.44 -16.27
CA LYS A 152 -0.76 -1.53 -17.67
C LYS A 152 -2.17 -2.12 -17.80
N GLY A 153 -3.00 -1.51 -18.66
CA GLY A 153 -4.37 -1.96 -18.91
C GLY A 153 -5.41 -1.50 -17.89
N LYS A 154 -5.02 -0.71 -16.88
CA LYS A 154 -5.93 -0.19 -15.85
C LYS A 154 -6.48 1.21 -16.14
N ASN A 155 -6.18 1.81 -17.32
CA ASN A 155 -6.56 3.20 -17.66
C ASN A 155 -6.14 4.21 -16.57
N VAL A 156 -4.94 4.03 -16.03
CA VAL A 156 -4.41 4.88 -14.97
C VAL A 156 -4.12 6.27 -15.50
N ILE A 157 -4.54 7.29 -14.77
CA ILE A 157 -4.31 8.71 -15.08
C ILE A 157 -3.27 9.36 -14.18
N ALA A 158 -3.09 8.82 -12.96
CA ALA A 158 -2.10 9.26 -11.99
C ALA A 158 -1.75 8.11 -11.05
N TYR A 159 -0.52 8.11 -10.53
CA TYR A 159 -0.10 7.23 -9.44
C TYR A 159 0.91 7.93 -8.53
N ASN A 160 1.13 7.40 -7.34
CA ASN A 160 2.28 7.71 -6.52
C ASN A 160 2.87 6.45 -5.90
N LEU A 161 4.17 6.53 -5.61
CA LEU A 161 4.90 5.59 -4.78
C LEU A 161 5.22 6.25 -3.46
N VAL A 162 4.86 5.61 -2.37
CA VAL A 162 5.15 6.11 -1.03
C VAL A 162 5.90 5.08 -0.21
N LYS A 163 6.72 5.56 0.72
CA LYS A 163 7.39 4.78 1.76
C LYS A 163 7.03 5.32 3.13
N PHE A 164 7.09 4.45 4.14
CA PHE A 164 6.97 4.86 5.53
C PHE A 164 8.34 5.05 6.17
N ASN A 165 8.57 6.21 6.75
CA ASN A 165 9.77 6.49 7.53
C ASN A 165 9.49 6.21 9.01
N TYR A 166 9.99 5.08 9.51
CA TYR A 166 9.79 4.65 10.90
C TYR A 166 10.39 5.60 11.94
N LYS A 167 11.51 6.29 11.63
CA LYS A 167 12.12 7.27 12.53
C LYS A 167 11.30 8.55 12.62
N GLN A 168 10.79 9.04 11.49
CA GLN A 168 9.98 10.26 11.40
C GLN A 168 8.49 10.00 11.62
N LYS A 169 8.09 8.72 11.73
CA LYS A 169 6.71 8.28 11.96
C LYS A 169 5.73 8.85 10.93
N ARG A 170 6.09 8.77 9.64
CA ARG A 170 5.26 9.34 8.57
C ARG A 170 5.48 8.65 7.23
N TRP A 171 4.44 8.68 6.40
CA TRP A 171 4.51 8.41 4.99
C TRP A 171 5.17 9.56 4.25
N TYR A 172 5.91 9.26 3.19
CA TYR A 172 6.46 10.25 2.28
C TYR A 172 6.42 9.74 0.84
N ILE A 173 6.26 10.70 -0.10
CA ILE A 173 6.20 10.40 -1.53
C ILE A 173 7.63 10.21 -2.03
N VAL A 174 7.85 9.12 -2.78
CA VAL A 174 9.12 8.83 -3.46
C VAL A 174 9.03 9.21 -4.93
N GLU A 175 7.87 8.94 -5.55
CA GLU A 175 7.59 9.21 -6.96
C GLU A 175 6.09 9.45 -7.14
N GLY A 176 5.71 10.40 -8.03
CA GLY A 176 4.32 10.70 -8.34
C GLY A 176 4.14 11.93 -9.21
#